data_2a930a9557ce87876b71e48e37b43d50
#
_entry.id   2a930a9557ce87876b71e48e37b43d50
#
_cell.length_a   1.000
_cell.length_b   1.000
_cell.length_c   1.000
_cell.angle_alpha   90.00
_cell.angle_beta   90.00
_cell.angle_gamma   90.00
#
_symmetry.space_group_name_H-M   'P 1'
#
loop_
_entity.id
_entity.type
_entity.pdbx_description
1 polymer ?
#
loop_
_entity_poly.entity_id
_entity_poly.type
_entity_poly.pdbx_seq_one_letter_code
_entity_poly.pdbx_strand_id
1 'polypeptide(L)'
;MPIIIKDGGTQRDFTPHPEVEGAPAVCIDALDLGWKEGAYGLKYRVALVFYTGLVEKGPEGQNVQLTVAKFFNASFNEKSSLSSFVKQWMGQAYKLPDNDLEKLIGQTALLSIAHNATAARTYANIESIMKLPAAMADQAPPIPGDFVRLCDREDWPGPAPHPEMSQPAAAAVSAEKMPWE
;
A
#
# COMPACT_ATOMS: atom_id res chain seq x y z
N MET A 1 -21.77 -32.96 8.92
CA MET A 1 -20.68 -32.75 7.95
C MET A 1 -19.85 -31.57 8.42
N PRO A 2 -18.56 -31.74 8.72
CA PRO A 2 -17.76 -30.58 9.10
C PRO A 2 -17.59 -29.67 7.91
N ILE A 3 -17.93 -28.41 8.06
CA ILE A 3 -17.63 -27.35 7.09
C ILE A 3 -16.15 -27.01 7.28
N ILE A 4 -15.30 -27.60 6.46
CA ILE A 4 -13.89 -27.25 6.42
C ILE A 4 -13.78 -25.96 5.61
N ILE A 5 -13.62 -24.84 6.30
CA ILE A 5 -13.19 -23.59 5.68
C ILE A 5 -11.72 -23.82 5.31
N LYS A 6 -11.47 -24.08 4.03
CA LYS A 6 -10.12 -23.97 3.51
C LYS A 6 -9.78 -22.50 3.50
N ASP A 7 -8.86 -22.09 4.36
CA ASP A 7 -8.14 -20.84 4.18
C ASP A 7 -7.48 -20.90 2.80
N GLY A 8 -8.16 -20.33 1.81
CA GLY A 8 -7.72 -20.25 0.43
C GLY A 8 -6.64 -19.18 0.22
N GLY A 9 -5.92 -18.83 1.26
CA GLY A 9 -4.71 -18.04 1.15
C GLY A 9 -3.58 -18.97 0.71
N THR A 10 -3.37 -19.06 -0.59
CA THR A 10 -2.06 -19.51 -1.08
C THR A 10 -1.06 -18.58 -0.41
N GLN A 11 -0.39 -19.08 0.60
CA GLN A 11 0.72 -18.42 1.25
C GLN A 11 1.81 -18.34 0.19
N ARG A 12 1.77 -17.26 -0.59
CA ARG A 12 2.85 -16.94 -1.52
C ARG A 12 4.04 -16.63 -0.63
N ASP A 13 5.07 -17.44 -0.70
CA ASP A 13 6.36 -17.12 -0.11
C ASP A 13 6.90 -15.90 -0.87
N PHE A 14 6.63 -14.72 -0.32
CA PHE A 14 7.19 -13.50 -0.85
C PHE A 14 8.61 -13.38 -0.33
N THR A 15 9.57 -13.41 -1.23
CA THR A 15 10.93 -12.99 -0.91
C THR A 15 10.88 -11.48 -0.62
N PRO A 16 11.27 -11.05 0.59
CA PRO A 16 11.33 -9.63 0.88
C PRO A 16 12.40 -8.97 0.02
N HIS A 17 12.16 -7.71 -0.37
CA HIS A 17 13.19 -6.93 -1.03
C HIS A 17 14.46 -6.92 -0.17
N PRO A 18 15.67 -7.12 -0.73
CA PRO A 18 16.90 -7.10 0.05
C PRO A 18 17.11 -5.74 0.73
N GLU A 19 17.80 -5.74 1.86
CA GLU A 19 18.20 -4.51 2.53
C GLU A 19 19.15 -3.72 1.64
N VAL A 20 18.93 -2.41 1.57
CA VAL A 20 19.76 -1.52 0.77
C VAL A 20 19.73 -0.09 1.33
N GLU A 21 20.88 0.55 1.33
CA GLU A 21 21.02 1.97 1.64
C GLU A 21 21.13 2.74 0.31
N GLY A 22 20.12 3.54 0.00
CA GLY A 22 20.13 4.40 -1.17
C GLY A 22 19.88 3.69 -2.50
N ALA A 23 18.80 2.94 -2.62
CA ALA A 23 18.37 2.36 -3.90
C ALA A 23 17.56 3.37 -4.73
N PRO A 24 17.96 3.63 -5.99
CA PRO A 24 17.10 4.35 -6.92
C PRO A 24 15.80 3.56 -7.15
N ALA A 25 14.68 4.25 -7.08
CA ALA A 25 13.35 3.64 -7.21
C ALA A 25 12.37 4.55 -7.94
N VAL A 26 11.29 3.98 -8.40
CA VAL A 26 10.16 4.69 -8.96
C VAL A 26 8.88 4.29 -8.25
N CYS A 27 8.01 5.24 -7.96
CA CYS A 27 6.67 4.95 -7.44
C CYS A 27 5.83 4.36 -8.59
N ILE A 28 5.38 3.14 -8.43
CA ILE A 28 4.62 2.42 -9.48
C ILE A 28 3.13 2.31 -9.18
N ASP A 29 2.74 2.42 -7.93
CA ASP A 29 1.33 2.34 -7.54
C ASP A 29 1.03 3.14 -6.27
N ALA A 30 -0.20 3.62 -6.19
CA ALA A 30 -0.78 4.22 -5.01
C ALA A 30 -2.06 3.44 -4.68
N LEU A 31 -2.08 2.80 -3.53
CA LEU A 31 -3.14 1.88 -3.16
C LEU A 31 -4.14 2.55 -2.22
N ASP A 32 -5.38 2.50 -2.57
CA ASP A 32 -6.49 2.79 -1.67
C ASP A 32 -6.94 1.49 -1.02
N LEU A 33 -6.61 1.32 0.25
CA LEU A 33 -6.90 0.09 0.99
C LEU A 33 -8.23 0.17 1.76
N GLY A 34 -8.81 1.36 1.85
CA GLY A 34 -10.05 1.61 2.58
C GLY A 34 -9.88 1.48 4.10
N TRP A 35 -10.96 1.13 4.76
CA TRP A 35 -11.01 1.04 6.22
C TRP A 35 -10.39 -0.26 6.72
N LYS A 36 -9.45 -0.15 7.64
CA LYS A 36 -8.78 -1.28 8.28
C LYS A 36 -8.76 -1.10 9.78
N GLU A 37 -9.06 -2.16 10.49
CA GLU A 37 -8.92 -2.22 11.93
C GLU A 37 -7.45 -2.42 12.32
N GLY A 38 -7.00 -1.68 13.30
CA GLY A 38 -5.64 -1.76 13.83
C GLY A 38 -5.65 -1.63 15.36
N ALA A 39 -4.47 -1.68 15.97
CA ALA A 39 -4.31 -1.62 17.40
C ALA A 39 -4.96 -0.39 18.07
N TYR A 40 -5.16 0.68 17.32
CA TYR A 40 -5.75 1.94 17.81
C TYR A 40 -7.10 2.25 17.15
N GLY A 41 -7.84 1.21 16.76
CA GLY A 41 -9.16 1.32 16.15
C GLY A 41 -9.16 1.36 14.62
N LEU A 42 -10.29 1.69 14.09
CA LEU A 42 -10.57 1.70 12.65
C LEU A 42 -9.97 2.94 11.99
N LYS A 43 -9.18 2.76 10.94
CA LYS A 43 -8.54 3.85 10.19
C LYS A 43 -8.60 3.60 8.70
N TYR A 44 -8.75 4.66 7.94
CA TYR A 44 -8.62 4.61 6.49
C TYR A 44 -7.14 4.52 6.12
N ARG A 45 -6.78 3.53 5.31
CA ARG A 45 -5.40 3.21 4.98
C ARG A 45 -5.13 3.37 3.50
N VAL A 46 -3.95 3.88 3.21
CA VAL A 46 -3.39 3.97 1.87
C VAL A 46 -1.97 3.42 1.86
N ALA A 47 -1.44 3.09 0.70
CA ALA A 47 -0.06 2.68 0.56
C ALA A 47 0.56 3.25 -0.72
N LEU A 48 1.86 3.47 -0.67
CA LEU A 48 2.68 3.78 -1.84
C LEU A 48 3.60 2.60 -2.11
N VAL A 49 3.68 2.18 -3.36
CA VAL A 49 4.47 1.04 -3.81
C VAL A 49 5.59 1.52 -4.71
N PHE A 50 6.80 1.06 -4.42
CA PHE A 50 8.01 1.43 -5.13
C PHE A 50 8.67 0.21 -5.77
N TYR A 51 9.26 0.42 -6.93
CA TYR A 51 10.04 -0.55 -7.66
C TYR A 51 11.49 -0.07 -7.81
N THR A 52 12.45 -0.92 -7.49
CA THR A 52 13.88 -0.61 -7.50
C THR A 52 14.63 -1.22 -8.69
N GLY A 53 13.92 -1.84 -9.62
CA GLY A 53 14.51 -2.51 -10.76
C GLY A 53 14.88 -3.98 -10.52
N LEU A 54 14.69 -4.49 -9.31
CA LEU A 54 14.97 -5.89 -8.99
C LEU A 54 13.84 -6.81 -9.46
N VAL A 55 14.24 -7.92 -10.05
CA VAL A 55 13.35 -8.95 -10.55
C VAL A 55 13.80 -10.29 -10.01
N GLU A 56 12.86 -11.08 -9.52
CA GLU A 56 13.08 -12.44 -9.07
C GLU A 56 12.38 -13.43 -10.00
N LYS A 57 12.87 -14.66 -10.04
CA LYS A 57 12.20 -15.75 -10.73
C LYS A 57 11.13 -16.33 -9.83
N GLY A 58 9.89 -16.26 -10.28
CA GLY A 58 8.79 -16.94 -9.62
C GLY A 58 8.81 -18.46 -9.79
N PRO A 59 7.90 -19.18 -9.11
CA PRO A 59 7.86 -20.65 -9.10
C PRO A 59 7.69 -21.27 -10.48
N GLU A 60 7.05 -20.55 -11.39
CA GLU A 60 6.81 -20.99 -12.78
C GLU A 60 7.84 -20.43 -13.78
N GLY A 61 8.94 -19.84 -13.27
CA GLY A 61 10.00 -19.25 -14.08
C GLY A 61 9.70 -17.84 -14.62
N GLN A 62 8.52 -17.29 -14.31
CA GLN A 62 8.15 -15.92 -14.68
C GLN A 62 9.00 -14.88 -13.92
N ASN A 63 9.18 -13.72 -14.53
CA ASN A 63 9.81 -12.61 -13.86
C ASN A 63 8.80 -11.94 -12.92
N VAL A 64 9.15 -11.82 -11.63
CA VAL A 64 8.37 -11.12 -10.63
C VAL A 64 9.14 -9.88 -10.18
N GLN A 65 8.54 -8.71 -10.36
CA GLN A 65 9.14 -7.47 -9.89
C GLN A 65 9.11 -7.43 -8.36
N LEU A 66 10.27 -7.25 -7.75
CA LEU A 66 10.36 -7.01 -6.32
C LEU A 66 9.97 -5.57 -6.02
N THR A 67 8.92 -5.43 -5.26
CA THR A 67 8.40 -4.12 -4.84
C THR A 67 8.48 -3.97 -3.33
N VAL A 68 8.53 -2.73 -2.88
CA VAL A 68 8.42 -2.40 -1.47
C VAL A 68 7.30 -1.40 -1.28
N ALA A 69 6.47 -1.61 -0.28
CA ALA A 69 5.34 -0.75 0.01
C ALA A 69 5.48 -0.10 1.37
N LYS A 70 4.99 1.13 1.50
CA LYS A 70 4.81 1.79 2.78
C LYS A 70 3.36 2.16 2.98
N PHE A 71 2.85 1.79 4.16
CA PHE A 71 1.45 1.95 4.54
C PHE A 71 1.28 3.18 5.43
N PHE A 72 0.21 3.91 5.20
CA PHE A 72 -0.12 5.13 5.93
C PHE A 72 -1.58 5.17 6.32
N ASN A 73 -1.89 5.93 7.37
CA ASN A 73 -3.24 6.42 7.56
C ASN A 73 -3.51 7.52 6.53
N ALA A 74 -4.67 7.51 5.91
CA ALA A 74 -5.04 8.51 4.90
C ALA A 74 -5.34 9.84 5.57
N SER A 75 -4.31 10.61 5.82
CA SER A 75 -4.39 11.95 6.40
C SER A 75 -3.26 12.81 5.85
N PHE A 76 -3.62 13.99 5.37
CA PHE A 76 -2.67 15.02 4.95
C PHE A 76 -2.47 16.13 6.00
N ASN A 77 -2.87 15.86 7.24
CA ASN A 77 -2.50 16.73 8.35
C ASN A 77 -0.97 16.89 8.40
N GLU A 78 -0.46 18.08 8.67
CA GLU A 78 0.99 18.37 8.71
C GLU A 78 1.78 17.43 9.62
N LYS A 79 1.14 16.90 10.66
CA LYS A 79 1.74 15.95 11.61
C LYS A 79 1.56 14.49 11.21
N SER A 80 0.90 14.21 10.08
CA SER A 80 0.69 12.83 9.65
C SER A 80 1.97 12.21 9.09
N SER A 81 2.09 10.90 9.23
CA SER A 81 3.21 10.15 8.66
C SER A 81 3.26 10.23 7.14
N LEU A 82 2.11 10.29 6.48
CA LEU A 82 2.01 10.45 5.04
C LEU A 82 2.53 11.82 4.59
N SER A 83 2.09 12.90 5.24
CA SER A 83 2.56 14.24 4.94
C SER A 83 4.07 14.37 5.14
N SER A 84 4.58 13.85 6.25
CA SER A 84 6.02 13.84 6.54
C SER A 84 6.82 13.07 5.51
N PHE A 85 6.32 11.91 5.09
CA PHE A 85 6.95 11.08 4.07
C PHE A 85 7.02 11.78 2.70
N VAL A 86 5.93 12.39 2.27
CA VAL A 86 5.88 13.13 1.01
C VAL A 86 6.81 14.34 1.05
N LYS A 87 6.90 15.05 2.17
CA LYS A 87 7.82 16.18 2.36
C LYS A 87 9.29 15.75 2.37
N GLN A 88 9.61 14.61 2.96
CA GLN A 88 10.95 14.04 2.89
C GLN A 88 11.34 13.71 1.44
N TRP A 89 10.41 13.16 0.69
CA TRP A 89 10.63 12.75 -0.68
C TRP A 89 10.73 13.92 -1.66
N MET A 90 9.72 14.78 -1.66
CA MET A 90 9.56 15.84 -2.67
C MET A 90 10.10 17.20 -2.23
N GLY A 91 10.43 17.35 -0.95
CA GLY A 91 10.87 18.60 -0.34
C GLY A 91 9.81 19.24 0.57
N GLN A 92 10.26 20.04 1.53
CA GLN A 92 9.41 20.62 2.57
C GLN A 92 8.34 21.57 2.02
N ALA A 93 8.62 22.23 0.91
CA ALA A 93 7.69 23.16 0.26
C ALA A 93 6.68 22.47 -0.68
N TYR A 94 6.86 21.18 -0.92
CA TYR A 94 6.00 20.45 -1.83
C TYR A 94 4.59 20.29 -1.26
N LYS A 95 3.60 20.62 -2.08
CA LYS A 95 2.19 20.35 -1.80
C LYS A 95 1.65 19.44 -2.87
N LEU A 96 1.11 18.32 -2.44
CA LEU A 96 0.49 17.36 -3.35
C LEU A 96 -0.77 17.98 -3.98
N PRO A 97 -0.83 18.11 -5.31
CA PRO A 97 -2.01 18.66 -5.97
C PRO A 97 -3.26 17.86 -5.62
N ASP A 98 -4.31 18.55 -5.22
CA ASP A 98 -5.63 17.97 -4.88
C ASP A 98 -5.59 16.87 -3.79
N ASN A 99 -4.46 16.73 -3.06
CA ASN A 99 -4.19 15.62 -2.16
C ASN A 99 -4.31 14.25 -2.84
N ASP A 100 -4.03 14.20 -4.13
CA ASP A 100 -4.17 13.01 -4.96
C ASP A 100 -2.85 12.23 -5.02
N LEU A 101 -2.81 11.08 -4.36
CA LEU A 101 -1.64 10.21 -4.33
C LEU A 101 -1.25 9.65 -5.71
N GLU A 102 -2.17 9.58 -6.64
CA GLU A 102 -1.86 9.13 -8.01
C GLU A 102 -0.87 10.05 -8.73
N LYS A 103 -0.80 11.32 -8.34
CA LYS A 103 0.19 12.27 -8.85
C LYS A 103 1.63 11.91 -8.50
N LEU A 104 1.83 11.04 -7.52
CA LEU A 104 3.14 10.53 -7.13
C LEU A 104 3.60 9.34 -7.98
N ILE A 105 2.70 8.70 -8.72
CA ILE A 105 3.06 7.58 -9.60
C ILE A 105 3.97 8.10 -10.73
N GLY A 106 5.07 7.38 -10.97
CA GLY A 106 6.10 7.76 -11.92
C GLY A 106 7.18 8.67 -11.36
N GLN A 107 7.03 9.19 -10.15
CA GLN A 107 8.06 9.97 -9.48
C GLN A 107 9.19 9.08 -8.98
N THR A 108 10.42 9.53 -9.18
CA THR A 108 11.62 8.81 -8.74
C THR A 108 12.00 9.16 -7.32
N ALA A 109 12.62 8.22 -6.64
CA ALA A 109 13.06 8.37 -5.26
C ALA A 109 14.38 7.63 -5.01
N LEU A 110 15.07 8.01 -3.95
CA LEU A 110 16.16 7.24 -3.37
C LEU A 110 15.67 6.67 -2.05
N LEU A 111 15.67 5.33 -1.94
CA LEU A 111 15.10 4.62 -0.79
C LEU A 111 16.20 3.93 0.02
N SER A 112 16.06 3.97 1.34
CA SER A 112 16.72 3.02 2.23
C SER A 112 15.70 2.00 2.72
N ILE A 113 16.03 0.74 2.52
CA ILE A 113 15.17 -0.40 2.83
C ILE A 113 15.83 -1.25 3.89
N ALA A 114 15.14 -1.47 5.00
CA ALA A 114 15.57 -2.33 6.08
C ALA A 114 14.57 -3.46 6.31
N HIS A 115 15.06 -4.57 6.84
CA HIS A 115 14.21 -5.69 7.21
C HIS A 115 13.65 -5.52 8.63
N ASN A 116 12.39 -5.85 8.77
CA ASN A 116 11.74 -6.00 10.05
C ASN A 116 11.25 -7.44 10.20
N ALA A 117 11.90 -8.17 11.10
CA ALA A 117 11.57 -9.57 11.36
C ALA A 117 10.48 -9.65 12.44
N THR A 118 9.43 -10.37 12.14
CA THR A 118 8.42 -10.80 13.11
C THR A 118 8.56 -12.29 13.36
N ALA A 119 7.87 -12.83 14.36
CA ALA A 119 7.87 -14.27 14.64
C ALA A 119 7.36 -15.11 13.44
N ALA A 120 6.55 -14.53 12.56
CA ALA A 120 5.95 -15.23 11.42
C ALA A 120 6.75 -15.07 10.13
N ARG A 121 7.30 -13.90 9.85
CA ARG A 121 8.06 -13.61 8.62
C ARG A 121 8.85 -12.32 8.69
N THR A 122 9.76 -12.16 7.73
CA THR A 122 10.52 -10.93 7.53
C THR A 122 9.85 -10.05 6.47
N TYR A 123 9.75 -8.76 6.76
CA TYR A 123 9.21 -7.75 5.86
C TYR A 123 10.29 -6.73 5.49
N ALA A 124 10.31 -6.32 4.24
CA ALA A 124 11.09 -5.18 3.81
C ALA A 124 10.28 -3.90 4.05
N ASN A 125 10.88 -2.94 4.75
CA ASN A 125 10.27 -1.66 5.05
C ASN A 125 11.12 -0.52 4.50
N ILE A 126 10.46 0.51 4.01
CA ILE A 126 11.13 1.76 3.66
C ILE A 126 11.47 2.49 4.97
N GLU A 127 12.75 2.57 5.30
CA GLU A 127 13.25 3.27 6.48
C GLU A 127 13.31 4.78 6.24
N SER A 128 13.86 5.16 5.09
CA SER A 128 13.92 6.55 4.68
C SER A 128 13.70 6.73 3.18
N ILE A 129 13.31 7.93 2.79
CA ILE A 129 13.11 8.33 1.41
C ILE A 129 13.65 9.74 1.21
N MET A 130 14.26 9.95 0.04
CA MET A 130 14.62 11.30 -0.41
C MET A 130 14.45 11.42 -1.91
N LYS A 131 14.47 12.64 -2.41
CA LYS A 131 14.46 12.91 -3.84
C LYS A 131 15.70 12.29 -4.49
N LEU A 132 15.51 11.62 -5.61
CA LEU A 132 16.63 11.08 -6.37
C LEU A 132 17.53 12.23 -6.87
N PRO A 133 18.83 12.23 -6.54
CA PRO A 133 19.75 13.25 -7.07
C PRO A 133 19.80 13.23 -8.60
N ALA A 134 19.93 14.40 -9.21
CA ALA A 134 20.00 14.52 -10.67
C ALA A 134 21.16 13.69 -11.28
N ALA A 135 22.27 13.54 -10.57
CA ALA A 135 23.39 12.70 -10.98
C ALA A 135 23.06 11.20 -11.05
N MET A 136 21.99 10.77 -10.39
CA MET A 136 21.52 9.37 -10.37
C MET A 136 20.23 9.17 -11.18
N ALA A 137 19.77 10.19 -11.88
CA ALA A 137 18.49 10.13 -12.62
C ALA A 137 18.42 8.95 -13.61
N ASP A 138 19.54 8.62 -14.25
CA ASP A 138 19.65 7.52 -15.20
C ASP A 138 19.61 6.13 -14.53
N GLN A 139 19.75 6.06 -13.22
CA GLN A 139 19.74 4.82 -12.45
C GLN A 139 18.32 4.45 -11.97
N ALA A 140 17.36 5.37 -12.09
CA ALA A 140 15.97 5.08 -11.74
C ALA A 140 15.38 4.05 -12.70
N PRO A 141 14.80 2.96 -12.20
CA PRO A 141 14.17 1.99 -13.08
C PRO A 141 12.92 2.59 -13.72
N PRO A 142 12.64 2.27 -14.99
CA PRO A 142 11.36 2.60 -15.58
C PRO A 142 10.24 1.74 -14.97
N ILE A 143 9.02 2.21 -15.04
CA ILE A 143 7.87 1.37 -14.68
C ILE A 143 7.81 0.22 -15.70
N PRO A 144 7.77 -1.05 -15.25
CA PRO A 144 7.69 -2.20 -16.16
C PRO A 144 6.43 -2.11 -17.04
N GLY A 145 6.58 -2.36 -18.33
CA GLY A 145 5.46 -2.26 -19.27
C GLY A 145 4.35 -3.31 -19.07
N ASP A 146 4.70 -4.41 -18.40
CA ASP A 146 3.79 -5.50 -18.02
C ASP A 146 3.21 -5.33 -16.61
N PHE A 147 3.55 -4.24 -15.91
CA PHE A 147 3.02 -3.96 -14.58
C PHE A 147 1.55 -3.57 -14.66
N VAL A 148 0.71 -4.32 -13.93
CA VAL A 148 -0.70 -4.01 -13.76
C VAL A 148 -0.94 -3.47 -12.37
N ARG A 149 -1.49 -2.26 -12.27
CA ARG A 149 -1.84 -1.64 -10.99
C ARG A 149 -2.85 -2.50 -10.25
N LEU A 150 -2.81 -2.45 -8.93
CA LEU A 150 -3.74 -3.24 -8.12
C LEU A 150 -5.20 -2.89 -8.41
N CYS A 151 -5.50 -1.61 -8.58
CA CYS A 151 -6.86 -1.15 -8.89
C CYS A 151 -7.38 -1.61 -10.27
N ASP A 152 -6.48 -1.98 -11.19
CA ASP A 152 -6.81 -2.43 -12.55
C ASP A 152 -6.88 -3.96 -12.67
N ARG A 153 -6.60 -4.68 -11.57
CA ARG A 153 -6.68 -6.15 -11.55
C ARG A 153 -8.11 -6.61 -11.38
N GLU A 154 -8.49 -7.63 -12.13
CA GLU A 154 -9.84 -8.22 -12.07
C GLU A 154 -10.20 -8.81 -10.69
N ASP A 155 -9.19 -9.26 -9.95
CA ASP A 155 -9.33 -9.84 -8.61
C ASP A 155 -9.32 -8.80 -7.48
N TRP A 156 -9.21 -7.50 -7.81
CA TRP A 156 -9.21 -6.43 -6.83
C TRP A 156 -10.64 -6.11 -6.34
N PRO A 157 -10.96 -6.36 -5.06
CA PRO A 157 -12.31 -6.12 -4.53
C PRO A 157 -12.63 -4.64 -4.29
N GLY A 158 -11.67 -3.75 -4.56
CA GLY A 158 -11.76 -2.34 -4.21
C GLY A 158 -11.32 -2.03 -2.77
N PRO A 159 -11.34 -0.75 -2.38
CA PRO A 159 -11.02 -0.36 -1.01
C PRO A 159 -12.04 -0.93 -0.03
N ALA A 160 -11.55 -1.39 1.12
CA ALA A 160 -12.41 -1.97 2.14
C ALA A 160 -13.41 -0.91 2.66
N PRO A 161 -14.72 -1.18 2.63
CA PRO A 161 -15.72 -0.24 3.09
C PRO A 161 -15.68 -0.08 4.61
N HIS A 162 -16.31 1.00 5.10
CA HIS A 162 -16.48 1.17 6.53
C HIS A 162 -17.41 0.06 7.07
N PRO A 163 -17.05 -0.62 8.17
CA PRO A 163 -17.82 -1.75 8.68
C PRO A 163 -19.31 -1.44 8.95
N GLU A 164 -19.61 -0.24 9.40
CA GLU A 164 -21.00 0.19 9.63
C GLU A 164 -21.79 0.35 8.31
N MET A 165 -21.10 0.62 7.19
CA MET A 165 -21.73 0.74 5.87
C MET A 165 -21.85 -0.63 5.17
N SER A 166 -21.12 -1.62 5.64
CA SER A 166 -21.13 -2.99 5.10
C SER A 166 -22.22 -3.86 5.74
N GLN A 167 -22.81 -3.42 6.84
CA GLN A 167 -24.01 -4.06 7.35
C GLN A 167 -25.13 -3.77 6.36
N PRO A 168 -25.78 -4.80 5.78
CA PRO A 168 -27.05 -4.57 5.10
C PRO A 168 -27.89 -3.81 6.10
N ALA A 169 -28.45 -2.66 5.68
CA ALA A 169 -29.30 -1.85 6.53
C ALA A 169 -30.16 -2.81 7.33
N ALA A 170 -29.85 -2.99 8.60
CA ALA A 170 -30.58 -3.88 9.46
C ALA A 170 -32.00 -3.42 9.28
N ALA A 171 -32.83 -4.33 8.77
CA ALA A 171 -34.16 -4.01 8.33
C ALA A 171 -34.73 -3.05 9.34
N ALA A 172 -35.09 -1.86 8.89
CA ALA A 172 -35.59 -0.83 9.76
C ALA A 172 -36.59 -1.56 10.66
N VAL A 173 -36.28 -1.66 11.94
CA VAL A 173 -37.17 -2.28 12.89
C VAL A 173 -38.42 -1.43 12.75
N SER A 174 -39.35 -1.97 12.03
CA SER A 174 -40.66 -1.34 11.89
C SER A 174 -41.05 -1.00 13.31
N ALA A 175 -41.21 0.28 13.56
CA ALA A 175 -41.69 0.74 14.85
C ALA A 175 -42.95 -0.05 15.12
N GLU A 176 -42.82 -1.07 15.94
CA GLU A 176 -43.92 -1.91 16.33
C GLU A 176 -44.86 -1.00 17.10
N LYS A 177 -45.97 -0.74 16.49
CA LYS A 177 -47.05 0.01 17.10
C LYS A 177 -47.28 -0.56 18.49
N MET A 178 -46.98 0.24 19.51
CA MET A 178 -47.26 -0.11 20.88
C MET A 178 -48.74 -0.43 20.99
N PRO A 179 -49.15 -1.57 21.57
CA PRO A 179 -50.55 -2.04 21.57
C PRO A 179 -51.41 -1.43 22.68
N TRP A 180 -51.21 -0.15 22.96
CA TRP A 180 -52.01 0.50 23.99
C TRP A 180 -52.52 1.88 23.51
N GLU A 181 -53.27 1.85 22.50
CA GLU A 181 -54.33 2.82 22.23
C GLU A 181 -55.67 2.14 22.22
#